data_e3c0404c6ee390739e134d7d942c1892
#
_entry.id   e3c0404c6ee390739e134d7d942c1892
#
_cell.length_a   1.000
_cell.length_b   1.000
_cell.length_c   1.000
_cell.angle_alpha   90.00
_cell.angle_beta   90.00
_cell.angle_gamma   90.00
#
_symmetry.space_group_name_H-M   'P 1'
#
loop_
_entity.id
_entity.type
_entity.pdbx_description
1 polymer ?
#
loop_
_entity_poly.entity_id
_entity_poly.type
_entity_poly.pdbx_seq_one_letter_code
_entity_poly.pdbx_strand_id
1 'polypeptide(L)'
;MPTINMLSTADKVKGQGVGSAYLEQVNLVRNGLDKEYKVVINKIARTEIMHYHSIDFKHYLSIPFAKRKGVTVGYVHFLPETIEGSIKLPKLVKKIFYKYIISFYNSMDYLVTVNPNFITKLEAYNIDRKKITYIPNFVSTEKFYNLSIEDKYIAKEKMKIAKDAFVVIGVGQIQTRKGVIDFIDIARRLPEVQFIWAGGFSFGNITDGYKELKNEIENAPKNILFTGIVERDLMNDIYNVS
;
A
#
# COMPACT_ATOMS: atom_id res chain seq x y z
N MET A 1 17.88 3.51 26.80
CA MET A 1 17.60 2.93 25.47
C MET A 1 16.78 3.93 24.68
N PRO A 2 17.25 4.43 23.56
CA PRO A 2 16.51 5.39 22.78
C PRO A 2 15.22 4.76 22.21
N THR A 3 14.23 5.59 21.96
CA THR A 3 12.89 5.14 21.55
C THR A 3 12.58 5.57 20.13
N ILE A 4 12.11 4.63 19.30
CA ILE A 4 11.54 4.87 17.98
C ILE A 4 10.01 4.85 18.12
N ASN A 5 9.35 5.94 17.74
CA ASN A 5 7.89 6.00 17.66
C ASN A 5 7.46 5.91 16.21
N MET A 6 6.87 4.79 15.82
CA MET A 6 6.40 4.54 14.48
C MET A 6 4.94 4.98 14.34
N LEU A 7 4.70 6.00 13.53
CA LEU A 7 3.43 6.70 13.41
C LEU A 7 2.75 6.39 12.07
N SER A 8 1.54 5.87 12.11
CA SER A 8 0.71 5.64 10.94
C SER A 8 -0.77 5.53 11.31
N THR A 9 -1.64 5.85 10.37
CA THR A 9 -3.06 5.49 10.39
C THR A 9 -3.43 4.59 9.22
N ALA A 10 -2.45 4.21 8.41
CA ALA A 10 -2.66 3.40 7.21
C ALA A 10 -3.12 1.97 7.53
N ASP A 11 -2.85 1.47 8.72
CA ASP A 11 -3.34 0.17 9.24
C ASP A 11 -4.87 0.13 9.42
N LYS A 12 -5.51 1.29 9.51
CA LYS A 12 -6.97 1.41 9.66
C LYS A 12 -7.74 1.28 8.33
N VAL A 13 -7.05 1.38 7.20
CA VAL A 13 -7.67 1.32 5.87
C VAL A 13 -7.36 -0.04 5.23
N LYS A 14 -8.37 -0.90 5.20
CA LYS A 14 -8.25 -2.24 4.61
C LYS A 14 -7.96 -2.19 3.11
N GLY A 15 -7.21 -3.17 2.62
CA GLY A 15 -6.90 -3.32 1.19
C GLY A 15 -5.89 -2.30 0.64
N GLN A 16 -5.13 -1.62 1.50
CA GLN A 16 -4.05 -0.71 1.08
C GLN A 16 -2.66 -1.32 1.32
N GLY A 17 -1.82 -1.29 0.28
CA GLY A 17 -0.44 -1.76 0.39
C GLY A 17 0.42 -0.97 1.39
N VAL A 18 0.11 0.33 1.62
CA VAL A 18 0.82 1.17 2.59
C VAL A 18 0.66 0.64 4.01
N GLY A 19 -0.55 0.21 4.40
CA GLY A 19 -0.80 -0.38 5.72
C GLY A 19 -0.01 -1.66 5.93
N SER A 20 0.01 -2.53 4.92
CA SER A 20 0.79 -3.76 4.94
C SER A 20 2.30 -3.50 5.05
N ALA A 21 2.83 -2.58 4.24
CA ALA A 21 4.24 -2.19 4.29
C ALA A 21 4.64 -1.60 5.64
N TYR A 22 3.76 -0.80 6.25
CA TYR A 22 3.96 -0.26 7.58
C TYR A 22 4.06 -1.35 8.65
N LEU A 23 3.14 -2.32 8.66
CA LEU A 23 3.13 -3.41 9.65
C LEU A 23 4.38 -4.29 9.52
N GLU A 24 4.81 -4.61 8.29
CA GLU A 24 6.06 -5.34 8.07
C GLU A 24 7.26 -4.55 8.57
N GLN A 25 7.33 -3.24 8.30
CA GLN A 25 8.41 -2.38 8.78
C GLN A 25 8.44 -2.31 10.31
N VAL A 26 7.28 -2.19 10.97
CA VAL A 26 7.19 -2.20 12.43
C VAL A 26 7.74 -3.50 13.00
N ASN A 27 7.35 -4.65 12.44
CA ASN A 27 7.82 -5.95 12.89
C ASN A 27 9.32 -6.11 12.69
N LEU A 28 9.84 -5.72 11.52
CA LEU A 28 11.26 -5.77 11.23
C LEU A 28 12.08 -4.93 12.21
N VAL A 29 11.71 -3.67 12.42
CA VAL A 29 12.41 -2.76 13.31
C VAL A 29 12.32 -3.24 14.77
N ARG A 30 11.15 -3.71 15.19
CA ARG A 30 10.94 -4.22 16.55
C ARG A 30 11.79 -5.46 16.83
N ASN A 31 11.84 -6.41 15.91
CA ASN A 31 12.54 -7.67 16.10
C ASN A 31 14.05 -7.56 15.84
N GLY A 32 14.43 -6.70 14.87
CA GLY A 32 15.84 -6.54 14.50
C GLY A 32 16.64 -5.58 15.39
N LEU A 33 15.97 -4.65 16.08
CA LEU A 33 16.61 -3.62 16.90
C LEU A 33 16.18 -3.65 18.38
N ASP A 34 15.61 -4.73 18.86
CA ASP A 34 15.06 -4.88 20.22
C ASP A 34 16.09 -4.64 21.35
N LYS A 35 17.36 -4.94 21.06
CA LYS A 35 18.49 -4.72 21.98
C LYS A 35 19.01 -3.29 22.01
N GLU A 36 18.76 -2.52 20.95
CA GLU A 36 19.31 -1.17 20.77
C GLU A 36 18.26 -0.07 20.97
N TYR A 37 17.00 -0.35 20.59
CA TYR A 37 15.92 0.62 20.58
C TYR A 37 14.63 0.06 21.18
N LYS A 38 13.93 0.91 21.91
CA LYS A 38 12.53 0.65 22.30
C LYS A 38 11.60 1.11 21.17
N VAL A 39 10.84 0.21 20.58
CA VAL A 39 9.86 0.55 19.53
C VAL A 39 8.48 0.73 20.15
N VAL A 40 7.86 1.88 19.91
CA VAL A 40 6.47 2.20 20.29
C VAL A 40 5.67 2.58 19.04
N ILE A 41 4.36 2.42 19.09
CA ILE A 41 3.47 2.64 17.95
C ILE A 41 2.44 3.70 18.34
N ASN A 42 2.30 4.73 17.49
CA ASN A 42 1.26 5.75 17.61
C ASN A 42 1.14 6.39 19.01
N LYS A 43 2.25 6.47 19.75
CA LYS A 43 2.23 7.12 21.07
C LYS A 43 2.24 8.64 20.95
N ILE A 44 1.45 9.30 21.80
CA ILE A 44 1.48 10.75 21.96
C ILE A 44 2.64 11.08 22.89
N ALA A 45 3.86 10.95 22.36
CA ALA A 45 5.09 11.21 23.12
C ALA A 45 6.18 11.69 22.14
N ARG A 46 7.06 12.56 22.65
CA ARG A 46 8.29 12.93 21.93
C ARG A 46 9.35 11.90 22.25
N THR A 47 9.87 11.27 21.19
CA THR A 47 10.92 10.26 21.30
C THR A 47 12.16 10.70 20.53
N GLU A 48 13.25 9.98 20.68
CA GLU A 48 14.52 10.29 20.00
C GLU A 48 14.39 10.14 18.48
N ILE A 49 13.53 9.21 18.01
CA ILE A 49 13.22 9.03 16.59
C ILE A 49 11.70 9.00 16.42
N MET A 50 11.18 9.90 15.62
CA MET A 50 9.77 9.94 15.21
C MET A 50 9.68 9.54 13.75
N HIS A 51 9.14 8.36 13.47
CA HIS A 51 9.09 7.76 12.13
C HIS A 51 7.66 7.80 11.58
N TYR A 52 7.42 8.62 10.57
CA TYR A 52 6.11 8.93 10.01
C TYR A 52 5.85 8.12 8.73
N HIS A 53 4.90 7.19 8.76
CA HIS A 53 4.49 6.36 7.63
C HIS A 53 3.20 6.83 6.94
N SER A 54 2.50 7.79 7.53
CA SER A 54 1.32 8.42 6.95
C SER A 54 1.37 9.93 7.10
N ILE A 55 0.74 10.63 6.15
CA ILE A 55 0.74 12.10 6.07
C ILE A 55 -0.43 12.74 6.82
N ASP A 56 -0.90 12.14 7.90
CA ASP A 56 -2.02 12.69 8.67
C ASP A 56 -1.73 14.10 9.18
N PHE A 57 -2.75 14.95 9.17
CA PHE A 57 -2.60 16.34 9.60
C PHE A 57 -2.15 16.48 11.06
N LYS A 58 -2.62 15.60 11.95
CA LYS A 58 -2.14 15.53 13.34
C LYS A 58 -0.63 15.22 13.43
N HIS A 59 -0.13 14.37 12.54
CA HIS A 59 1.28 14.04 12.45
C HIS A 59 2.09 15.25 11.96
N TYR A 60 1.58 15.97 10.95
CA TYR A 60 2.20 17.20 10.46
C TYR A 60 2.37 18.24 11.56
N LEU A 61 1.31 18.47 12.35
CA LEU A 61 1.36 19.41 13.48
C LEU A 61 2.32 18.98 14.59
N SER A 62 2.65 17.70 14.70
CA SER A 62 3.59 17.18 15.70
C SER A 62 5.06 17.38 15.35
N ILE A 63 5.40 17.59 14.06
CA ILE A 63 6.78 17.65 13.56
C ILE A 63 7.64 18.72 14.27
N PRO A 64 7.20 19.99 14.44
CA PRO A 64 8.02 20.99 15.12
C PRO A 64 8.36 20.62 16.58
N PHE A 65 7.45 19.92 17.22
CA PHE A 65 7.67 19.45 18.61
C PHE A 65 8.60 18.22 18.66
N ALA A 66 8.49 17.32 17.68
CA ALA A 66 9.36 16.17 17.55
C ALA A 66 10.82 16.58 17.38
N LYS A 67 11.09 17.54 16.48
CA LYS A 67 12.43 18.07 16.21
C LYS A 67 13.14 18.72 17.40
N ARG A 68 12.40 19.12 18.44
CA ARG A 68 13.00 19.67 19.66
C ARG A 68 13.63 18.60 20.56
N LYS A 69 13.30 17.33 20.35
CA LYS A 69 13.82 16.24 21.16
C LYS A 69 14.72 15.28 20.38
N GLY A 70 14.41 15.06 19.11
CA GLY A 70 15.09 14.06 18.31
C GLY A 70 14.96 14.33 16.82
N VAL A 71 15.09 13.30 16.02
CA VAL A 71 15.01 13.36 14.58
C VAL A 71 13.66 12.86 14.04
N THR A 72 13.25 13.43 12.91
CA THR A 72 12.03 13.06 12.19
C THR A 72 12.38 12.34 10.90
N VAL A 73 11.80 11.18 10.69
CA VAL A 73 11.95 10.37 9.47
C VAL A 73 10.59 10.22 8.80
N GLY A 74 10.47 10.64 7.55
CA GLY A 74 9.27 10.47 6.74
C GLY A 74 9.41 9.31 5.77
N TYR A 75 8.40 8.44 5.70
CA TYR A 75 8.37 7.35 4.75
C TYR A 75 7.53 7.72 3.53
N VAL A 76 8.16 7.81 2.36
CA VAL A 76 7.52 8.26 1.11
C VAL A 76 6.96 7.06 0.37
N HIS A 77 5.69 6.75 0.63
CA HIS A 77 4.98 5.68 -0.05
C HIS A 77 4.36 6.13 -1.38
N PHE A 78 4.12 7.41 -1.55
CA PHE A 78 3.49 7.99 -2.73
C PHE A 78 3.90 9.46 -2.91
N LEU A 79 3.72 9.96 -4.11
CA LEU A 79 3.89 11.37 -4.49
C LEU A 79 2.56 11.90 -5.07
N PRO A 80 2.40 13.23 -5.21
CA PRO A 80 1.21 13.83 -5.81
C PRO A 80 0.76 13.15 -7.10
N GLU A 81 1.70 12.85 -8.00
CA GLU A 81 1.41 12.25 -9.31
C GLU A 81 0.91 10.81 -9.20
N THR A 82 1.30 10.09 -8.15
CA THR A 82 0.90 8.69 -7.98
C THR A 82 -0.50 8.52 -7.38
N ILE A 83 -1.12 9.63 -6.92
CA ILE A 83 -2.49 9.64 -6.40
C ILE A 83 -3.50 9.93 -7.52
N GLU A 84 -3.03 10.45 -8.66
CA GLU A 84 -3.88 10.66 -9.82
C GLU A 84 -4.55 9.35 -10.26
N GLY A 85 -5.84 9.41 -10.60
CA GLY A 85 -6.64 8.22 -10.92
C GLY A 85 -6.95 7.31 -9.71
N SER A 86 -6.67 7.76 -8.46
CA SER A 86 -7.05 7.02 -7.26
C SER A 86 -8.25 7.62 -6.55
N ILE A 87 -8.28 8.95 -6.40
CA ILE A 87 -9.32 9.68 -5.66
C ILE A 87 -9.78 10.87 -6.50
N LYS A 88 -11.09 11.03 -6.62
CA LYS A 88 -11.70 12.18 -7.30
C LYS A 88 -11.74 13.38 -6.36
N LEU A 89 -10.91 14.38 -6.61
CA LEU A 89 -10.87 15.65 -5.86
C LEU A 89 -11.14 16.85 -6.79
N PRO A 90 -11.86 17.89 -6.32
CA PRO A 90 -11.95 19.15 -7.04
C PRO A 90 -10.57 19.77 -7.27
N LYS A 91 -10.35 20.43 -8.42
CA LYS A 91 -9.03 20.94 -8.84
C LYS A 91 -8.32 21.79 -7.77
N LEU A 92 -9.04 22.67 -7.08
CA LEU A 92 -8.46 23.52 -6.04
C LEU A 92 -8.04 22.73 -4.81
N VAL A 93 -8.90 21.81 -4.35
CA VAL A 93 -8.62 20.92 -3.22
C VAL A 93 -7.41 20.04 -3.52
N LYS A 94 -7.34 19.50 -4.73
CA LYS A 94 -6.20 18.69 -5.23
C LYS A 94 -4.89 19.48 -5.17
N LYS A 95 -4.89 20.74 -5.64
CA LYS A 95 -3.70 21.61 -5.61
C LYS A 95 -3.23 21.90 -4.18
N ILE A 96 -4.15 22.15 -3.25
CA ILE A 96 -3.84 22.35 -1.83
C ILE A 96 -3.29 21.09 -1.21
N PHE A 97 -3.91 19.95 -1.48
CA PHE A 97 -3.48 18.65 -0.98
C PHE A 97 -2.07 18.26 -1.48
N TYR A 98 -1.77 18.51 -2.76
CA TYR A 98 -0.44 18.26 -3.31
C TYR A 98 0.64 19.12 -2.66
N LYS A 99 0.35 20.41 -2.45
CA LYS A 99 1.26 21.28 -1.70
C LYS A 99 1.47 20.81 -0.27
N TYR A 100 0.40 20.33 0.37
CA TYR A 100 0.47 19.75 1.71
C TYR A 100 1.38 18.51 1.77
N ILE A 101 1.25 17.58 0.83
CA ILE A 101 2.11 16.37 0.75
C ILE A 101 3.59 16.78 0.69
N ILE A 102 3.92 17.70 -0.21
CA ILE A 102 5.31 18.13 -0.39
C ILE A 102 5.81 18.90 0.84
N SER A 103 4.99 19.76 1.43
CA SER A 103 5.32 20.44 2.68
C SER A 103 5.57 19.48 3.83
N PHE A 104 4.76 18.40 3.92
CA PHE A 104 4.97 17.34 4.91
C PHE A 104 6.35 16.69 4.75
N TYR A 105 6.70 16.25 3.53
CA TYR A 105 8.00 15.62 3.27
C TYR A 105 9.17 16.59 3.48
N ASN A 106 9.04 17.83 3.04
CA ASN A 106 10.10 18.83 3.21
C ASN A 106 10.35 19.19 4.68
N SER A 107 9.34 18.99 5.54
CA SER A 107 9.45 19.22 6.98
C SER A 107 10.22 18.15 7.73
N MET A 108 10.60 17.03 7.09
CA MET A 108 11.35 15.94 7.72
C MET A 108 12.86 16.22 7.72
N ASP A 109 13.57 15.63 8.70
CA ASP A 109 15.03 15.64 8.72
C ASP A 109 15.58 14.62 7.74
N TYR A 110 14.95 13.44 7.66
CA TYR A 110 15.29 12.36 6.74
C TYR A 110 14.04 11.81 6.05
N LEU A 111 14.21 11.32 4.83
CA LEU A 111 13.17 10.64 4.07
C LEU A 111 13.63 9.27 3.64
N VAL A 112 12.77 8.29 3.79
CA VAL A 112 12.93 6.97 3.19
C VAL A 112 11.94 6.83 2.05
N THR A 113 12.39 6.44 0.87
CA THR A 113 11.52 6.13 -0.26
C THR A 113 11.59 4.66 -0.63
N VAL A 114 10.44 4.09 -1.00
CA VAL A 114 10.31 2.68 -1.43
C VAL A 114 10.50 2.50 -2.94
N ASN A 115 10.59 3.60 -3.68
CA ASN A 115 10.76 3.61 -5.13
C ASN A 115 11.94 4.52 -5.50
N PRO A 116 12.98 4.00 -6.16
CA PRO A 116 14.16 4.80 -6.52
C PRO A 116 13.81 5.96 -7.47
N ASN A 117 12.79 5.82 -8.31
CA ASN A 117 12.33 6.88 -9.21
C ASN A 117 11.73 8.08 -8.46
N PHE A 118 11.37 7.92 -7.18
CA PHE A 118 10.89 9.04 -6.37
C PHE A 118 12.00 9.99 -5.96
N ILE A 119 13.26 9.55 -5.97
CA ILE A 119 14.41 10.39 -5.61
C ILE A 119 14.45 11.63 -6.51
N THR A 120 14.53 11.44 -7.82
CA THR A 120 14.57 12.54 -8.80
C THR A 120 13.34 13.44 -8.71
N LYS A 121 12.16 12.87 -8.44
CA LYS A 121 10.93 13.65 -8.27
C LYS A 121 10.95 14.48 -7.00
N LEU A 122 11.45 13.94 -5.89
CA LEU A 122 11.60 14.67 -4.63
C LEU A 122 12.61 15.83 -4.79
N GLU A 123 13.71 15.61 -5.51
CA GLU A 123 14.67 16.66 -5.85
C GLU A 123 14.02 17.77 -6.69
N ALA A 124 13.15 17.44 -7.65
CA ALA A 124 12.38 18.40 -8.43
C ALA A 124 11.41 19.24 -7.57
N TYR A 125 11.02 18.74 -6.39
CA TYR A 125 10.28 19.49 -5.37
C TYR A 125 11.20 20.26 -4.40
N ASN A 126 12.48 20.44 -4.73
CA ASN A 126 13.51 21.10 -3.91
C ASN A 126 13.79 20.42 -2.56
N ILE A 127 13.63 19.11 -2.47
CA ILE A 127 14.04 18.33 -1.30
C ILE A 127 15.51 17.89 -1.50
N ASP A 128 16.36 18.21 -0.51
CA ASP A 128 17.79 17.88 -0.58
C ASP A 128 18.01 16.37 -0.72
N ARG A 129 18.76 15.97 -1.75
CA ARG A 129 19.14 14.58 -2.03
C ARG A 129 19.76 13.87 -0.83
N LYS A 130 20.54 14.61 -0.01
CA LYS A 130 21.23 14.07 1.17
C LYS A 130 20.28 13.58 2.26
N LYS A 131 19.03 14.06 2.25
CA LYS A 131 18.00 13.62 3.19
C LYS A 131 17.30 12.33 2.75
N ILE A 132 17.46 11.89 1.50
CA ILE A 132 16.67 10.83 0.88
C ILE A 132 17.45 9.53 0.82
N THR A 133 16.93 8.49 1.43
CA THR A 133 17.45 7.12 1.37
C THR A 133 16.44 6.21 0.69
N TYR A 134 16.86 5.38 -0.23
CA TYR A 134 16.04 4.33 -0.82
C TYR A 134 16.13 3.07 0.03
N ILE A 135 14.98 2.60 0.51
CA ILE A 135 14.84 1.31 1.18
C ILE A 135 13.60 0.64 0.55
N PRO A 136 13.76 -0.46 -0.20
CA PRO A 136 12.62 -1.14 -0.82
C PRO A 136 11.69 -1.75 0.23
N ASN A 137 10.41 -1.91 -0.13
CA ASN A 137 9.53 -2.76 0.63
C ASN A 137 10.03 -4.20 0.56
N PHE A 138 9.80 -4.95 1.61
CA PHE A 138 10.11 -6.37 1.68
C PHE A 138 8.83 -7.17 1.99
N VAL A 139 8.92 -8.45 1.76
CA VAL A 139 7.84 -9.40 2.04
C VAL A 139 8.42 -10.54 2.88
N SER A 140 7.73 -10.92 3.94
CA SER A 140 8.13 -12.08 4.76
C SER A 140 7.97 -13.38 3.98
N THR A 141 9.06 -14.12 3.81
CA THR A 141 9.04 -15.46 3.20
C THR A 141 8.39 -16.53 4.08
N GLU A 142 8.19 -16.23 5.36
CA GLU A 142 7.42 -17.09 6.27
C GLU A 142 5.91 -16.98 6.01
N LYS A 143 5.45 -15.85 5.47
CA LYS A 143 4.04 -15.60 5.17
C LYS A 143 3.68 -15.84 3.70
N PHE A 144 4.64 -15.60 2.81
CA PHE A 144 4.46 -15.75 1.37
C PHE A 144 5.48 -16.73 0.83
N TYR A 145 5.02 -17.94 0.61
CA TYR A 145 5.83 -19.07 0.17
C TYR A 145 5.05 -19.94 -0.82
N ASN A 146 5.75 -20.76 -1.56
CA ASN A 146 5.15 -21.66 -2.53
C ASN A 146 4.50 -22.84 -1.80
N LEU A 147 3.21 -23.04 -2.00
CA LEU A 147 2.47 -24.17 -1.44
C LEU A 147 2.84 -25.48 -2.14
N SER A 148 2.62 -26.61 -1.46
CA SER A 148 2.67 -27.92 -2.09
C SER A 148 1.60 -28.03 -3.19
N ILE A 149 1.76 -28.99 -4.11
CA ILE A 149 0.76 -29.23 -5.17
C ILE A 149 -0.60 -29.57 -4.55
N GLU A 150 -0.61 -30.36 -3.51
CA GLU A 150 -1.81 -30.76 -2.76
C GLU A 150 -2.50 -29.55 -2.14
N ASP A 151 -1.74 -28.66 -1.48
CA ASP A 151 -2.29 -27.46 -0.86
C ASP A 151 -2.81 -26.45 -1.90
N LYS A 152 -2.15 -26.36 -3.07
CA LYS A 152 -2.67 -25.55 -4.20
C LYS A 152 -4.02 -26.08 -4.69
N TYR A 153 -4.20 -27.38 -4.75
CA TYR A 153 -5.49 -27.96 -5.11
C TYR A 153 -6.57 -27.68 -4.07
N ILE A 154 -6.23 -27.77 -2.78
CA ILE A 154 -7.14 -27.41 -1.69
C ILE A 154 -7.52 -25.93 -1.77
N ALA A 155 -6.56 -25.05 -2.07
CA ALA A 155 -6.83 -23.61 -2.26
C ALA A 155 -7.75 -23.35 -3.45
N LYS A 156 -7.54 -24.04 -4.60
CA LYS A 156 -8.45 -23.96 -5.76
C LYS A 156 -9.87 -24.44 -5.41
N GLU A 157 -9.99 -25.57 -4.71
CA GLU A 157 -11.28 -26.13 -4.29
C GLU A 157 -12.06 -25.14 -3.41
N LYS A 158 -11.40 -24.52 -2.41
CA LYS A 158 -12.01 -23.50 -1.55
C LYS A 158 -12.58 -22.34 -2.36
N MET A 159 -11.96 -22.00 -3.49
CA MET A 159 -12.40 -20.93 -4.40
C MET A 159 -13.36 -21.41 -5.49
N LYS A 160 -13.74 -22.70 -5.48
CA LYS A 160 -14.57 -23.36 -6.52
C LYS A 160 -13.96 -23.29 -7.91
N ILE A 161 -12.63 -23.38 -8.00
CA ILE A 161 -11.86 -23.38 -9.25
C ILE A 161 -11.50 -24.85 -9.59
N ALA A 162 -11.63 -25.21 -10.85
CA ALA A 162 -11.26 -26.54 -11.32
C ALA A 162 -9.75 -26.80 -11.06
N LYS A 163 -9.42 -28.05 -10.69
CA LYS A 163 -8.07 -28.45 -10.29
C LYS A 163 -7.02 -28.17 -11.38
N ASP A 164 -7.40 -28.40 -12.62
CA ASP A 164 -6.59 -28.27 -13.84
C ASP A 164 -6.72 -26.90 -14.52
N ALA A 165 -7.56 -26.02 -13.99
CA ALA A 165 -7.75 -24.69 -14.57
C ALA A 165 -6.44 -23.89 -14.58
N PHE A 166 -6.16 -23.26 -15.73
CA PHE A 166 -5.16 -22.19 -15.79
C PHE A 166 -5.73 -20.92 -15.18
N VAL A 167 -5.05 -20.37 -14.17
CA VAL A 167 -5.55 -19.23 -13.39
C VAL A 167 -4.66 -18.01 -13.59
N VAL A 168 -5.27 -16.89 -13.92
CA VAL A 168 -4.61 -15.58 -14.01
C VAL A 168 -5.11 -14.68 -12.89
N ILE A 169 -4.17 -14.09 -12.14
CA ILE A 169 -4.48 -13.27 -10.97
C ILE A 169 -4.11 -11.82 -11.18
N GLY A 170 -5.07 -10.91 -10.91
CA GLY A 170 -4.83 -9.49 -10.68
C GLY A 170 -4.97 -9.15 -9.20
N VAL A 171 -4.02 -8.39 -8.65
CA VAL A 171 -4.05 -7.99 -7.24
C VAL A 171 -3.96 -6.48 -7.10
N GLY A 172 -4.93 -5.88 -6.43
CA GLY A 172 -4.91 -4.45 -6.15
C GLY A 172 -6.29 -3.86 -5.87
N GLN A 173 -6.26 -2.61 -5.41
CA GLN A 173 -7.50 -1.84 -5.27
C GLN A 173 -8.20 -1.71 -6.62
N ILE A 174 -9.52 -1.71 -6.62
CA ILE A 174 -10.31 -1.41 -7.82
C ILE A 174 -10.22 0.10 -8.08
N GLN A 175 -9.40 0.46 -9.06
CA GLN A 175 -9.12 1.82 -9.49
C GLN A 175 -8.78 1.81 -10.99
N THR A 176 -9.14 2.86 -11.73
CA THR A 176 -8.88 2.98 -13.17
C THR A 176 -7.40 2.73 -13.52
N ARG A 177 -6.49 3.33 -12.76
CA ARG A 177 -5.03 3.19 -12.97
C ARG A 177 -4.47 1.79 -12.71
N LYS A 178 -5.27 0.86 -12.17
CA LYS A 178 -4.86 -0.51 -11.87
C LYS A 178 -5.15 -1.50 -12.99
N GLY A 179 -5.75 -1.04 -14.08
CA GLY A 179 -6.01 -1.88 -15.24
C GLY A 179 -7.13 -2.90 -15.04
N VAL A 180 -8.09 -2.62 -14.15
CA VAL A 180 -9.21 -3.55 -13.89
C VAL A 180 -10.06 -3.76 -15.15
N ILE A 181 -10.29 -2.69 -15.93
CA ILE A 181 -11.06 -2.76 -17.19
C ILE A 181 -10.31 -3.62 -18.20
N ASP A 182 -9.01 -3.38 -18.39
CA ASP A 182 -8.18 -4.18 -19.29
C ASP A 182 -8.16 -5.66 -18.89
N PHE A 183 -8.13 -5.93 -17.57
CA PHE A 183 -8.17 -7.28 -17.04
C PHE A 183 -9.51 -7.98 -17.35
N ILE A 184 -10.64 -7.27 -17.22
CA ILE A 184 -11.97 -7.75 -17.60
C ILE A 184 -12.04 -8.02 -19.13
N ASP A 185 -11.47 -7.14 -19.95
CA ASP A 185 -11.46 -7.29 -21.40
C ASP A 185 -10.63 -8.49 -21.85
N ILE A 186 -9.50 -8.76 -21.20
CA ILE A 186 -8.72 -9.97 -21.44
C ILE A 186 -9.53 -11.21 -21.05
N ALA A 187 -10.21 -11.20 -19.92
CA ALA A 187 -11.05 -12.32 -19.49
C ALA A 187 -12.18 -12.62 -20.47
N ARG A 188 -12.81 -11.59 -21.10
CA ARG A 188 -13.81 -11.75 -22.16
C ARG A 188 -13.27 -12.44 -23.42
N ARG A 189 -11.98 -12.23 -23.72
CA ARG A 189 -11.32 -12.81 -24.90
C ARG A 189 -10.80 -14.23 -24.70
N LEU A 190 -10.65 -14.64 -23.43
CA LEU A 190 -10.10 -15.94 -23.05
C LEU A 190 -11.08 -16.67 -22.11
N PRO A 191 -12.25 -17.12 -22.63
CA PRO A 191 -13.31 -17.70 -21.80
C PRO A 191 -12.92 -19.04 -21.16
N GLU A 192 -11.91 -19.71 -21.67
CA GLU A 192 -11.35 -20.97 -21.13
C GLU A 192 -10.40 -20.78 -19.95
N VAL A 193 -9.93 -19.55 -19.72
CA VAL A 193 -9.01 -19.21 -18.65
C VAL A 193 -9.80 -18.70 -17.44
N GLN A 194 -9.45 -19.15 -16.25
CA GLN A 194 -10.01 -18.62 -15.00
C GLN A 194 -9.26 -17.35 -14.57
N PHE A 195 -9.99 -16.28 -14.33
CA PHE A 195 -9.43 -15.02 -13.85
C PHE A 195 -9.85 -14.77 -12.40
N ILE A 196 -8.97 -14.14 -11.61
CA ILE A 196 -9.25 -13.72 -10.23
C ILE A 196 -8.75 -12.29 -10.07
N TRP A 197 -9.60 -11.40 -9.58
CA TRP A 197 -9.17 -10.09 -9.11
C TRP A 197 -9.28 -10.03 -7.58
N ALA A 198 -8.13 -9.98 -6.90
CA ALA A 198 -8.07 -9.87 -5.45
C ALA A 198 -7.88 -8.41 -5.03
N GLY A 199 -8.96 -7.81 -4.53
CA GLY A 199 -9.01 -6.43 -4.08
C GLY A 199 -10.36 -5.78 -4.30
N GLY A 200 -10.59 -4.65 -3.64
CA GLY A 200 -11.87 -3.96 -3.64
C GLY A 200 -11.74 -2.44 -3.71
N PHE A 201 -12.86 -1.75 -3.57
CA PHE A 201 -12.94 -0.29 -3.49
C PHE A 201 -12.55 0.21 -2.10
N SER A 202 -11.25 0.33 -1.80
CA SER A 202 -10.75 0.78 -0.49
C SER A 202 -11.18 2.21 -0.12
N PHE A 203 -11.50 3.03 -1.11
CA PHE A 203 -12.02 4.40 -0.92
C PHE A 203 -13.54 4.51 -1.15
N GLY A 204 -14.24 3.39 -1.36
CA GLY A 204 -15.68 3.40 -1.63
C GLY A 204 -16.04 4.32 -2.81
N ASN A 205 -17.12 5.08 -2.66
CA ASN A 205 -17.71 5.93 -3.70
C ASN A 205 -16.85 7.13 -4.13
N ILE A 206 -15.80 7.49 -3.36
CA ILE A 206 -14.87 8.57 -3.73
C ILE A 206 -13.72 8.08 -4.62
N THR A 207 -13.67 6.78 -4.93
CA THR A 207 -12.74 6.23 -5.93
C THR A 207 -12.99 6.90 -7.27
N ASP A 208 -11.91 7.29 -7.95
CA ASP A 208 -12.03 7.82 -9.30
C ASP A 208 -12.54 6.74 -10.27
N GLY A 209 -13.55 7.07 -11.09
CA GLY A 209 -14.22 6.12 -11.97
C GLY A 209 -15.14 5.10 -11.27
N TYR A 210 -15.53 5.30 -9.99
CA TYR A 210 -16.28 4.31 -9.21
C TYR A 210 -17.50 3.73 -9.93
N LYS A 211 -18.36 4.60 -10.52
CA LYS A 211 -19.59 4.15 -11.19
C LYS A 211 -19.32 3.29 -12.41
N GLU A 212 -18.34 3.69 -13.21
CA GLU A 212 -17.92 2.96 -14.40
C GLU A 212 -17.32 1.61 -14.03
N LEU A 213 -16.34 1.59 -13.12
CA LEU A 213 -15.71 0.38 -12.64
C LEU A 213 -16.71 -0.60 -12.01
N LYS A 214 -17.67 -0.09 -11.24
CA LYS A 214 -18.73 -0.91 -10.64
C LYS A 214 -19.60 -1.55 -11.72
N ASN A 215 -20.02 -0.78 -12.74
CA ASN A 215 -20.80 -1.29 -13.85
C ASN A 215 -20.03 -2.36 -14.64
N GLU A 216 -18.76 -2.15 -14.93
CA GLU A 216 -17.92 -3.14 -15.62
C GLU A 216 -17.77 -4.45 -14.83
N ILE A 217 -17.64 -4.36 -13.50
CA ILE A 217 -17.57 -5.54 -12.62
C ILE A 217 -18.90 -6.30 -12.61
N GLU A 218 -20.03 -5.59 -12.51
CA GLU A 218 -21.38 -6.19 -12.53
C GLU A 218 -21.69 -6.90 -13.84
N ASN A 219 -21.10 -6.43 -14.96
CA ASN A 219 -21.24 -7.02 -16.30
C ASN A 219 -20.02 -7.85 -16.74
N ALA A 220 -19.15 -8.23 -15.80
CA ALA A 220 -17.98 -9.02 -16.11
C ALA A 220 -18.33 -10.45 -16.58
N PRO A 221 -17.49 -11.10 -17.41
CA PRO A 221 -17.73 -12.46 -17.86
C PRO A 221 -17.64 -13.46 -16.70
N LYS A 222 -18.28 -14.62 -16.85
CA LYS A 222 -18.41 -15.63 -15.78
C LYS A 222 -17.08 -16.28 -15.36
N ASN A 223 -16.04 -16.20 -16.18
CA ASN A 223 -14.72 -16.74 -15.92
C ASN A 223 -13.84 -15.81 -15.07
N ILE A 224 -14.39 -14.72 -14.53
CA ILE A 224 -13.67 -13.84 -13.60
C ILE A 224 -14.34 -13.85 -12.21
N LEU A 225 -13.53 -14.06 -11.18
CA LEU A 225 -13.92 -14.00 -9.78
C LEU A 225 -13.36 -12.71 -9.15
N PHE A 226 -14.23 -11.83 -8.67
CA PHE A 226 -13.85 -10.69 -7.83
C PHE A 226 -13.99 -11.08 -6.36
N THR A 227 -12.87 -11.19 -5.65
CA THR A 227 -12.88 -11.61 -4.24
C THR A 227 -13.26 -10.49 -3.27
N GLY A 228 -13.24 -9.22 -3.74
CA GLY A 228 -13.26 -8.09 -2.84
C GLY A 228 -11.95 -7.95 -2.05
N ILE A 229 -11.98 -7.18 -0.95
CA ILE A 229 -10.81 -6.99 -0.09
C ILE A 229 -10.53 -8.29 0.66
N VAL A 230 -9.36 -8.87 0.43
CA VAL A 230 -8.87 -10.10 1.07
C VAL A 230 -8.04 -9.74 2.29
N GLU A 231 -8.23 -10.45 3.39
CA GLU A 231 -7.36 -10.36 4.56
C GLU A 231 -5.96 -10.88 4.21
N ARG A 232 -4.92 -10.25 4.80
CA ARG A 232 -3.53 -10.49 4.42
C ARG A 232 -3.10 -11.95 4.57
N ASP A 233 -3.58 -12.63 5.60
CA ASP A 233 -3.20 -14.02 5.88
C ASP A 233 -3.77 -15.02 4.84
N LEU A 234 -4.81 -14.63 4.11
CA LEU A 234 -5.39 -15.41 3.01
C LEU A 234 -4.74 -15.12 1.65
N MET A 235 -3.89 -14.10 1.56
CA MET A 235 -3.27 -13.71 0.29
C MET A 235 -2.29 -14.75 -0.24
N ASN A 236 -1.66 -15.55 0.64
CA ASN A 236 -0.76 -16.60 0.18
C ASN A 236 -1.50 -17.67 -0.63
N ASP A 237 -2.71 -18.06 -0.20
CA ASP A 237 -3.56 -19.00 -0.96
C ASP A 237 -3.92 -18.39 -2.33
N ILE A 238 -4.32 -17.10 -2.36
CA ILE A 238 -4.65 -16.40 -3.61
C ILE A 238 -3.47 -16.43 -4.59
N TYR A 239 -2.25 -16.14 -4.13
CA TYR A 239 -1.07 -16.16 -5.01
C TYR A 239 -0.70 -17.58 -5.50
N ASN A 240 -1.08 -18.62 -4.76
CA ASN A 240 -0.70 -19.98 -5.07
C ASN A 240 -1.72 -20.75 -5.92
N VAL A 241 -2.89 -20.20 -6.22
CA VAL A 241 -3.87 -20.83 -7.13
C VAL A 241 -3.59 -20.58 -8.61
N SER A 242 -2.61 -19.71 -8.91
CA SER A 242 -2.14 -19.45 -10.28
C SER A 242 -1.08 -20.44 -10.73
#